data_d3e75847d16e7203544f780c2a01ebe1
#
_entry.id   d3e75847d16e7203544f780c2a01ebe1
#
_cell.length_a   1.000
_cell.length_b   1.000
_cell.length_c   1.000
_cell.angle_alpha   90.00
_cell.angle_beta   90.00
_cell.angle_gamma   90.00
#
_symmetry.space_group_name_H-M   'P 1'
#
loop_
_entity.id
_entity.type
_entity.pdbx_description
1 polymer ?
#
loop_
_entity_poly.entity_id
_entity_poly.type
_entity_poly.pdbx_seq_one_letter_code
_entity_poly.pdbx_strand_id
1 'polypeptide(L)'
;MQTDILIIGSGAAGLTLALRSADFAKVTVLSKSDLREGATFYAQGGIAAVLDEVDSIESHVEDTLNAGVGLCNSSVVEYMVSRGAEVVKWLVDQGVPFTTKKSKQENKKTQTNKPLELGSLHLTQEGGHTHRRIIHATDATGKAVFETLRNRAVAHKNITLIEECTAVDLVTQEKPNKRRKCVGLYVLNQTTSRVEVIRAKFIALATGGASKTYLYTSNPDGASGDGIAMAWRAGCRVGNMEFNQFHPTCLFHPHAKSFLISEALRGEGATLELSDGTRFMSKFDERAELAPRDIVARAIDHEMKRLGCDCVYLNISHREPSFITQHFPNIYKRCLEFGIDITEHRIPVVPAAHYTCGGVMINERGETDIQNLYAIGETSCSGLHGANRMASNSLLECFVVAFGAASSISDRINKVDLPENLPAWDESYATSIDDEILVSHNWDEIRRLMWNFVGIVRSSKRLKMAERRIGVLREEIRDYYRRNKVTNDNLELRNIALVAELIINCALHRRESRGLHYTIDYPESLKETKDTVLRPTKSKPTAKS
;
A
#
# COMPACT_ATOMS: atom_id res chain seq x y z
N MET A 1 2.74 -15.60 -24.12
CA MET A 1 1.92 -16.35 -23.15
C MET A 1 0.45 -15.92 -23.20
N GLN A 2 -0.51 -16.75 -22.72
CA GLN A 2 -1.92 -16.39 -22.66
C GLN A 2 -2.60 -16.98 -21.43
N THR A 3 -3.57 -16.26 -20.87
CA THR A 3 -4.36 -16.65 -19.69
C THR A 3 -5.76 -16.01 -19.75
N ASP A 4 -6.72 -16.53 -18.96
CA ASP A 4 -8.02 -15.85 -18.85
C ASP A 4 -7.92 -14.60 -17.97
N ILE A 5 -7.26 -14.72 -16.82
CA ILE A 5 -7.08 -13.62 -15.86
C ILE A 5 -5.59 -13.45 -15.58
N LEU A 6 -5.08 -12.25 -15.77
CA LEU A 6 -3.71 -11.85 -15.41
C LEU A 6 -3.75 -10.92 -14.22
N ILE A 7 -3.09 -11.30 -13.13
CA ILE A 7 -3.02 -10.53 -11.89
C ILE A 7 -1.57 -10.05 -11.71
N ILE A 8 -1.38 -8.76 -11.47
CA ILE A 8 -0.08 -8.15 -11.28
C ILE A 8 0.06 -7.80 -9.80
N GLY A 9 0.85 -8.58 -9.08
CA GLY A 9 1.07 -8.49 -7.64
C GLY A 9 0.54 -9.69 -6.87
N SER A 10 1.39 -10.24 -6.02
CA SER A 10 1.19 -11.48 -5.23
C SER A 10 0.79 -11.21 -3.76
N GLY A 11 0.35 -9.99 -3.43
CA GLY A 11 -0.13 -9.63 -2.09
C GLY A 11 -1.51 -10.23 -1.75
N ALA A 12 -2.08 -9.85 -0.60
CA ALA A 12 -3.38 -10.33 -0.13
C ALA A 12 -4.48 -10.18 -1.18
N ALA A 13 -4.59 -9.02 -1.83
CA ALA A 13 -5.60 -8.78 -2.85
C ALA A 13 -5.42 -9.69 -4.07
N GLY A 14 -4.20 -9.80 -4.60
CA GLY A 14 -3.91 -10.60 -5.79
C GLY A 14 -4.12 -12.10 -5.57
N LEU A 15 -3.61 -12.65 -4.47
CA LEU A 15 -3.81 -14.08 -4.13
C LEU A 15 -5.28 -14.40 -3.85
N THR A 16 -6.01 -13.48 -3.23
CA THR A 16 -7.45 -13.65 -3.00
C THR A 16 -8.22 -13.69 -4.32
N LEU A 17 -7.96 -12.73 -5.23
CA LEU A 17 -8.59 -12.74 -6.55
C LEU A 17 -8.24 -14.03 -7.32
N ALA A 18 -6.98 -14.48 -7.26
CA ALA A 18 -6.56 -15.72 -7.91
C ALA A 18 -7.35 -16.92 -7.40
N LEU A 19 -7.42 -17.12 -6.08
CA LEU A 19 -8.14 -18.25 -5.47
C LEU A 19 -9.65 -18.18 -5.72
N ARG A 20 -10.25 -16.98 -5.66
CA ARG A 20 -11.69 -16.79 -5.94
C ARG A 20 -12.07 -16.99 -7.39
N SER A 21 -11.09 -16.94 -8.31
CA SER A 21 -11.34 -17.06 -9.76
C SER A 21 -10.91 -18.42 -10.34
N ALA A 22 -10.12 -19.18 -9.61
CA ALA A 22 -9.49 -20.40 -10.14
C ALA A 22 -10.46 -21.54 -10.46
N ASP A 23 -11.66 -21.53 -9.89
CA ASP A 23 -12.67 -22.56 -10.17
C ASP A 23 -13.31 -22.38 -11.58
N PHE A 24 -13.30 -21.16 -12.13
CA PHE A 24 -13.94 -20.86 -13.41
C PHE A 24 -12.99 -20.31 -14.49
N ALA A 25 -11.71 -20.06 -14.17
CA ALA A 25 -10.75 -19.44 -15.07
C ALA A 25 -9.32 -19.96 -14.87
N LYS A 26 -8.50 -19.86 -15.92
CA LYS A 26 -7.03 -19.99 -15.80
C LYS A 26 -6.48 -18.65 -15.36
N VAL A 27 -5.74 -18.64 -14.24
CA VAL A 27 -5.22 -17.45 -13.60
C VAL A 27 -3.69 -17.47 -13.62
N THR A 28 -3.10 -16.37 -14.05
CA THR A 28 -1.65 -16.14 -13.91
C THR A 28 -1.42 -14.96 -12.97
N VAL A 29 -0.59 -15.15 -11.97
CA VAL A 29 -0.16 -14.10 -11.02
C VAL A 29 1.30 -13.80 -11.26
N LEU A 30 1.62 -12.53 -11.50
CA LEU A 30 3.00 -12.05 -11.66
C LEU A 30 3.49 -11.38 -10.38
N SER A 31 4.72 -11.68 -9.98
CA SER A 31 5.45 -10.94 -8.97
C SER A 31 6.75 -10.40 -9.57
N LYS A 32 7.10 -9.14 -9.25
CA LYS A 32 8.34 -8.55 -9.76
C LYS A 32 9.60 -9.01 -9.02
N SER A 33 9.42 -9.64 -7.87
CA SER A 33 10.47 -10.24 -7.04
C SER A 33 9.95 -11.55 -6.44
N ASP A 34 10.65 -12.12 -5.44
CA ASP A 34 10.12 -13.21 -4.62
C ASP A 34 8.70 -12.87 -4.12
N LEU A 35 7.82 -13.85 -4.10
CA LEU A 35 6.42 -13.66 -3.70
C LEU A 35 6.26 -13.05 -2.30
N ARG A 36 7.26 -13.24 -1.40
CA ARG A 36 7.26 -12.73 -0.02
C ARG A 36 7.57 -11.23 0.07
N GLU A 37 8.13 -10.62 -0.96
CA GLU A 37 8.55 -9.21 -0.97
C GLU A 37 7.38 -8.23 -1.16
N GLY A 38 6.24 -8.49 -0.53
CA GLY A 38 5.06 -7.63 -0.56
C GLY A 38 4.70 -7.06 0.80
N ALA A 39 4.07 -5.88 0.85
CA ALA A 39 3.65 -5.23 2.09
C ALA A 39 2.76 -6.13 2.98
N THR A 40 2.00 -7.04 2.39
CA THR A 40 1.17 -8.01 3.12
C THR A 40 2.01 -8.91 4.04
N PHE A 41 3.16 -9.42 3.58
CA PHE A 41 4.01 -10.31 4.39
C PHE A 41 4.53 -9.63 5.66
N TYR A 42 4.79 -8.33 5.60
CA TYR A 42 5.32 -7.54 6.71
C TYR A 42 4.24 -6.87 7.56
N ALA A 43 2.95 -7.01 7.20
CA ALA A 43 1.86 -6.39 7.94
C ALA A 43 1.70 -7.02 9.33
N GLN A 44 1.87 -6.21 10.37
CA GLN A 44 1.75 -6.62 11.78
C GLN A 44 0.30 -6.54 12.28
N GLY A 45 -0.50 -5.58 11.75
CA GLY A 45 -1.89 -5.35 12.12
C GLY A 45 -2.82 -6.49 11.71
N GLY A 46 -4.10 -6.36 12.09
CA GLY A 46 -5.12 -7.38 11.82
C GLY A 46 -6.08 -7.03 10.68
N ILE A 47 -7.23 -7.66 10.72
CA ILE A 47 -8.37 -7.44 9.82
C ILE A 47 -9.53 -6.93 10.66
N ALA A 48 -10.08 -5.77 10.31
CA ALA A 48 -11.24 -5.22 11.00
C ALA A 48 -12.52 -5.90 10.50
N ALA A 49 -13.28 -6.52 11.38
CA ALA A 49 -14.60 -7.07 11.07
C ALA A 49 -15.47 -7.19 12.33
N VAL A 50 -16.75 -6.91 12.18
CA VAL A 50 -17.75 -7.05 13.26
C VAL A 50 -18.10 -8.53 13.42
N LEU A 51 -17.73 -9.12 14.56
CA LEU A 51 -17.96 -10.53 14.88
C LEU A 51 -18.58 -10.71 16.28
N ASP A 52 -18.58 -9.69 17.12
CA ASP A 52 -19.10 -9.73 18.50
C ASP A 52 -20.45 -9.02 18.56
N GLU A 53 -21.37 -9.52 19.39
CA GLU A 53 -22.71 -8.94 19.58
C GLU A 53 -22.70 -7.56 20.24
N VAL A 54 -21.61 -7.19 20.92
CA VAL A 54 -21.45 -5.85 21.54
C VAL A 54 -20.99 -4.79 20.53
N ASP A 55 -20.63 -5.18 19.32
CA ASP A 55 -20.23 -4.31 18.21
C ASP A 55 -21.30 -4.31 17.11
N SER A 56 -21.29 -3.30 16.24
CA SER A 56 -22.23 -3.23 15.11
C SER A 56 -21.57 -2.75 13.82
N ILE A 57 -22.20 -3.05 12.69
CA ILE A 57 -21.79 -2.54 11.37
C ILE A 57 -21.82 -1.01 11.38
N GLU A 58 -22.86 -0.40 11.94
CA GLU A 58 -23.04 1.04 12.04
C GLU A 58 -21.90 1.70 12.82
N SER A 59 -21.49 1.10 13.94
CA SER A 59 -20.35 1.58 14.74
C SER A 59 -19.03 1.52 13.96
N HIS A 60 -18.79 0.43 13.21
CA HIS A 60 -17.59 0.33 12.38
C HIS A 60 -17.61 1.29 11.19
N VAL A 61 -18.78 1.52 10.59
CA VAL A 61 -18.98 2.53 9.53
C VAL A 61 -18.69 3.92 10.08
N GLU A 62 -19.24 4.28 11.24
CA GLU A 62 -19.03 5.58 11.88
C GLU A 62 -17.55 5.82 12.21
N ASP A 63 -16.87 4.86 12.82
CA ASP A 63 -15.43 4.93 13.10
C ASP A 63 -14.61 5.17 11.81
N THR A 64 -14.97 4.48 10.72
CA THR A 64 -14.30 4.61 9.42
C THR A 64 -14.53 6.00 8.80
N LEU A 65 -15.77 6.50 8.83
CA LEU A 65 -16.13 7.84 8.32
C LEU A 65 -15.40 8.94 9.11
N ASN A 66 -15.35 8.80 10.44
CA ASN A 66 -14.65 9.73 11.32
C ASN A 66 -13.14 9.75 11.03
N ALA A 67 -12.52 8.58 10.86
CA ALA A 67 -11.11 8.47 10.50
C ALA A 67 -10.81 9.11 9.14
N GLY A 68 -11.70 8.97 8.17
CA GLY A 68 -11.54 9.50 6.80
C GLY A 68 -11.84 10.99 6.64
N VAL A 69 -12.18 11.69 7.74
CA VAL A 69 -12.33 13.15 7.83
C VAL A 69 -13.26 13.72 6.74
N GLY A 70 -14.42 13.06 6.56
CA GLY A 70 -15.49 13.50 5.66
C GLY A 70 -15.26 13.28 4.16
N LEU A 71 -14.20 12.59 3.76
CA LEU A 71 -13.92 12.25 2.35
C LEU A 71 -14.21 10.78 1.97
N CYS A 72 -14.61 9.95 2.94
CA CYS A 72 -15.04 8.61 2.61
C CYS A 72 -16.34 8.62 1.78
N ASN A 73 -16.47 7.68 0.88
CA ASN A 73 -17.75 7.38 0.24
C ASN A 73 -18.57 6.47 1.17
N SER A 74 -19.63 6.99 1.79
CA SER A 74 -20.41 6.27 2.80
C SER A 74 -20.98 4.95 2.30
N SER A 75 -21.46 4.88 1.05
CA SER A 75 -21.98 3.63 0.47
C SER A 75 -20.88 2.58 0.26
N VAL A 76 -19.67 3.01 -0.08
CA VAL A 76 -18.51 2.11 -0.20
C VAL A 76 -18.07 1.64 1.19
N VAL A 77 -18.03 2.52 2.19
CA VAL A 77 -17.70 2.13 3.57
C VAL A 77 -18.67 1.06 4.07
N GLU A 78 -19.97 1.30 3.92
CA GLU A 78 -21.02 0.35 4.33
C GLU A 78 -20.89 -0.98 3.56
N TYR A 79 -20.66 -0.93 2.25
CA TYR A 79 -20.41 -2.12 1.41
C TYR A 79 -19.22 -2.94 1.90
N MET A 80 -18.11 -2.28 2.24
CA MET A 80 -16.89 -2.96 2.70
C MET A 80 -17.04 -3.55 4.10
N VAL A 81 -17.54 -2.76 5.03
CA VAL A 81 -17.68 -3.14 6.43
C VAL A 81 -18.67 -4.29 6.61
N SER A 82 -19.82 -4.25 5.91
CA SER A 82 -20.84 -5.30 5.99
C SER A 82 -20.36 -6.68 5.52
N ARG A 83 -19.28 -6.74 4.73
CA ARG A 83 -18.69 -7.99 4.23
C ARG A 83 -17.54 -8.54 5.07
N GLY A 84 -17.18 -7.86 6.16
CA GLY A 84 -16.06 -8.24 7.00
C GLY A 84 -16.17 -9.67 7.54
N ALA A 85 -17.34 -10.06 8.06
CA ALA A 85 -17.56 -11.41 8.58
C ALA A 85 -17.46 -12.49 7.50
N GLU A 86 -17.96 -12.24 6.28
CA GLU A 86 -17.83 -13.14 5.13
C GLU A 86 -16.36 -13.38 4.76
N VAL A 87 -15.58 -12.31 4.71
CA VAL A 87 -14.13 -12.35 4.43
C VAL A 87 -13.40 -13.18 5.49
N VAL A 88 -13.64 -12.89 6.77
CA VAL A 88 -12.97 -13.62 7.86
C VAL A 88 -13.35 -15.10 7.84
N LYS A 89 -14.62 -15.42 7.60
CA LYS A 89 -15.07 -16.81 7.43
C LYS A 89 -14.31 -17.51 6.30
N TRP A 90 -14.21 -16.86 5.13
CA TRP A 90 -13.48 -17.43 4.00
C TRP A 90 -11.99 -17.67 4.35
N LEU A 91 -11.32 -16.74 5.04
CA LEU A 91 -9.93 -16.91 5.47
C LEU A 91 -9.76 -18.06 6.45
N VAL A 92 -10.70 -18.23 7.38
CA VAL A 92 -10.74 -19.39 8.28
C VAL A 92 -10.90 -20.70 7.49
N ASP A 93 -11.80 -20.73 6.51
CA ASP A 93 -12.04 -21.88 5.63
C ASP A 93 -10.79 -22.19 4.75
N GLN A 94 -9.97 -21.16 4.39
CA GLN A 94 -8.66 -21.36 3.75
C GLN A 94 -7.62 -21.97 4.71
N GLY A 95 -7.81 -21.85 6.01
CA GLY A 95 -6.91 -22.39 7.04
C GLY A 95 -5.97 -21.35 7.65
N VAL A 96 -6.28 -20.04 7.57
CA VAL A 96 -5.48 -19.02 8.25
C VAL A 96 -5.50 -19.24 9.77
N PRO A 97 -4.35 -19.36 10.44
CA PRO A 97 -4.24 -19.69 11.86
C PRO A 97 -4.44 -18.45 12.75
N PHE A 98 -5.67 -17.92 12.79
CA PHE A 98 -6.00 -16.80 13.66
C PHE A 98 -5.91 -17.14 15.15
N THR A 99 -5.57 -16.17 15.97
CA THR A 99 -5.53 -16.31 17.43
C THR A 99 -6.93 -16.52 17.99
N THR A 100 -7.09 -17.51 18.89
CA THR A 100 -8.36 -17.82 19.55
C THR A 100 -8.35 -17.41 21.02
N LYS A 101 -9.55 -17.25 21.61
CA LYS A 101 -9.73 -16.94 23.03
C LYS A 101 -9.06 -18.01 23.94
N LYS A 102 -9.07 -19.29 23.54
CA LYS A 102 -8.45 -20.39 24.28
C LYS A 102 -6.92 -20.42 24.18
N SER A 103 -6.34 -20.02 23.06
CA SER A 103 -4.87 -20.04 22.88
C SER A 103 -4.14 -19.02 23.76
N LYS A 104 -4.84 -18.03 24.32
CA LYS A 104 -4.29 -17.09 25.31
C LYS A 104 -4.27 -17.65 26.74
N GLN A 105 -5.10 -18.65 27.03
CA GLN A 105 -5.18 -19.24 28.37
C GLN A 105 -4.33 -20.50 28.55
N GLU A 106 -3.96 -21.15 27.45
CA GLU A 106 -3.16 -22.37 27.47
C GLU A 106 -1.93 -22.26 26.56
N ASN A 107 -0.74 -22.28 27.15
CA ASN A 107 0.56 -22.37 26.44
C ASN A 107 0.76 -23.76 25.77
N LYS A 108 -0.28 -24.42 25.24
CA LYS A 108 -0.19 -25.73 24.62
C LYS A 108 -0.82 -25.78 23.23
N LYS A 109 0.03 -26.19 22.27
CA LYS A 109 -0.34 -26.63 20.93
C LYS A 109 -1.30 -27.84 21.03
N THR A 110 -2.59 -27.60 21.08
CA THR A 110 -3.58 -28.63 20.80
C THR A 110 -4.18 -28.32 19.43
N GLN A 111 -3.69 -29.00 18.40
CA GLN A 111 -4.37 -29.12 17.11
C GLN A 111 -5.68 -29.88 17.35
N THR A 112 -6.79 -29.16 17.49
CA THR A 112 -8.12 -29.75 17.42
C THR A 112 -8.58 -29.73 15.98
N ASN A 113 -8.89 -30.90 15.41
CA ASN A 113 -9.45 -31.09 14.06
C ASN A 113 -10.89 -30.54 13.89
N LYS A 114 -11.34 -29.62 14.72
CA LYS A 114 -12.65 -28.97 14.56
C LYS A 114 -12.51 -27.69 13.73
N PRO A 115 -13.46 -27.39 12.83
CA PRO A 115 -13.52 -26.10 12.14
C PRO A 115 -13.49 -24.95 13.15
N LEU A 116 -12.70 -23.92 12.89
CA LEU A 116 -12.59 -22.76 13.75
C LEU A 116 -13.90 -21.94 13.66
N GLU A 117 -14.61 -21.81 14.77
CA GLU A 117 -15.82 -20.99 14.84
C GLU A 117 -15.46 -19.51 14.99
N LEU A 118 -16.13 -18.62 14.25
CA LEU A 118 -15.88 -17.17 14.28
C LEU A 118 -15.97 -16.60 15.70
N GLY A 119 -16.93 -17.05 16.50
CA GLY A 119 -17.10 -16.62 17.90
C GLY A 119 -15.94 -17.01 18.84
N SER A 120 -15.06 -17.94 18.42
CA SER A 120 -13.88 -18.36 19.19
C SER A 120 -12.66 -17.47 18.95
N LEU A 121 -12.69 -16.57 17.97
CA LEU A 121 -11.58 -15.71 17.63
C LEU A 121 -11.31 -14.68 18.73
N HIS A 122 -10.03 -14.41 18.99
CA HIS A 122 -9.62 -13.35 19.89
C HIS A 122 -9.61 -12.02 19.11
N LEU A 123 -10.27 -11.01 19.68
CA LEU A 123 -10.37 -9.68 19.09
C LEU A 123 -9.54 -8.68 19.88
N THR A 124 -8.81 -7.82 19.18
CA THR A 124 -8.07 -6.69 19.74
C THR A 124 -8.71 -5.37 19.30
N GLN A 125 -8.25 -4.27 19.89
CA GLN A 125 -8.64 -2.93 19.52
C GLN A 125 -7.40 -2.17 19.05
N GLU A 126 -7.54 -1.42 17.96
CA GLU A 126 -6.51 -0.52 17.43
C GLU A 126 -7.02 0.93 17.43
N GLY A 127 -6.11 1.87 17.22
CA GLY A 127 -6.43 3.31 17.20
C GLY A 127 -7.51 3.65 16.17
N GLY A 128 -8.50 4.46 16.57
CA GLY A 128 -9.64 4.85 15.75
C GLY A 128 -10.86 3.92 15.86
N HIS A 129 -10.73 2.72 16.42
CA HIS A 129 -11.84 1.80 16.65
C HIS A 129 -12.46 1.99 18.04
N THR A 130 -13.77 2.10 18.12
CA THR A 130 -14.51 2.19 19.38
C THR A 130 -14.69 0.82 20.05
N HIS A 131 -14.65 -0.28 19.28
CA HIS A 131 -14.82 -1.65 19.75
C HIS A 131 -13.65 -2.55 19.41
N ARG A 132 -13.57 -3.70 20.10
CA ARG A 132 -12.60 -4.77 19.81
C ARG A 132 -13.10 -5.56 18.62
N ARG A 133 -12.60 -5.25 17.42
CA ARG A 133 -13.03 -5.89 16.17
C ARG A 133 -11.87 -6.34 15.27
N ILE A 134 -10.64 -6.28 15.78
CA ILE A 134 -9.46 -6.62 14.99
C ILE A 134 -9.10 -8.08 15.20
N ILE A 135 -9.26 -8.88 14.15
CA ILE A 135 -8.86 -10.28 14.08
C ILE A 135 -7.38 -10.33 13.74
N HIS A 136 -6.61 -11.14 14.43
CA HIS A 136 -5.17 -11.21 14.27
C HIS A 136 -4.62 -12.64 14.40
N ALA A 137 -3.40 -12.85 13.88
CA ALA A 137 -2.62 -14.05 14.07
C ALA A 137 -1.30 -13.68 14.77
N THR A 138 -1.28 -13.78 16.10
CA THR A 138 -0.18 -13.27 16.94
C THR A 138 0.15 -11.80 16.62
N ASP A 139 1.40 -11.47 16.32
CA ASP A 139 1.92 -10.16 15.89
C ASP A 139 2.37 -10.15 14.42
N ALA A 140 1.89 -11.10 13.61
CA ALA A 140 2.30 -11.31 12.22
C ALA A 140 1.13 -11.77 11.34
N THR A 141 -0.01 -11.07 11.44
CA THR A 141 -1.25 -11.45 10.74
C THR A 141 -1.04 -11.51 9.23
N GLY A 142 -0.38 -10.52 8.65
CA GLY A 142 -0.12 -10.48 7.22
C GLY A 142 0.70 -11.67 6.73
N LYS A 143 1.72 -12.09 7.49
CA LYS A 143 2.52 -13.28 7.18
C LYS A 143 1.67 -14.56 7.20
N ALA A 144 0.85 -14.74 8.24
CA ALA A 144 -0.03 -15.92 8.36
C ALA A 144 -1.04 -16.01 7.22
N VAL A 145 -1.66 -14.88 6.86
CA VAL A 145 -2.56 -14.78 5.70
C VAL A 145 -1.82 -15.09 4.41
N PHE A 146 -0.69 -14.41 4.17
CA PHE A 146 0.09 -14.58 2.94
C PHE A 146 0.54 -16.02 2.74
N GLU A 147 1.17 -16.66 3.74
CA GLU A 147 1.65 -18.03 3.64
C GLU A 147 0.52 -19.02 3.36
N THR A 148 -0.63 -18.83 4.01
CA THR A 148 -1.80 -19.67 3.79
C THR A 148 -2.33 -19.54 2.35
N LEU A 149 -2.59 -18.31 1.89
CA LEU A 149 -3.14 -18.07 0.55
C LEU A 149 -2.14 -18.48 -0.55
N ARG A 150 -0.84 -18.20 -0.36
CA ARG A 150 0.22 -18.65 -1.28
C ARG A 150 0.24 -20.17 -1.40
N ASN A 151 0.23 -20.90 -0.29
CA ASN A 151 0.26 -22.35 -0.31
C ASN A 151 -0.98 -22.95 -1.01
N ARG A 152 -2.17 -22.35 -0.82
CA ARG A 152 -3.38 -22.72 -1.54
C ARG A 152 -3.27 -22.43 -3.03
N ALA A 153 -2.72 -21.26 -3.40
CA ALA A 153 -2.54 -20.89 -4.80
C ALA A 153 -1.53 -21.81 -5.52
N VAL A 154 -0.40 -22.15 -4.88
CA VAL A 154 0.58 -23.09 -5.42
C VAL A 154 -0.02 -24.48 -5.66
N ALA A 155 -0.91 -24.93 -4.77
CA ALA A 155 -1.55 -26.24 -4.88
C ALA A 155 -2.70 -26.27 -5.92
N HIS A 156 -3.13 -25.13 -6.44
CA HIS A 156 -4.29 -25.07 -7.33
C HIS A 156 -3.91 -25.20 -8.81
N LYS A 157 -4.44 -26.22 -9.51
CA LYS A 157 -4.09 -26.57 -10.91
C LYS A 157 -4.34 -25.45 -11.95
N ASN A 158 -5.26 -24.54 -11.67
CA ASN A 158 -5.62 -23.42 -12.57
C ASN A 158 -4.89 -22.12 -12.24
N ILE A 159 -3.99 -22.10 -11.25
CA ILE A 159 -3.21 -20.92 -10.89
C ILE A 159 -1.75 -21.15 -11.26
N THR A 160 -1.17 -20.21 -11.98
CA THR A 160 0.26 -20.15 -12.29
C THR A 160 0.85 -18.91 -11.60
N LEU A 161 1.85 -19.11 -10.73
CA LEU A 161 2.60 -18.03 -10.08
C LEU A 161 3.93 -17.87 -10.81
N ILE A 162 4.29 -16.65 -11.20
CA ILE A 162 5.53 -16.33 -11.90
C ILE A 162 6.23 -15.20 -11.15
N GLU A 163 7.43 -15.49 -10.66
CA GLU A 163 8.31 -14.55 -9.98
C GLU A 163 9.29 -13.89 -10.96
N GLU A 164 10.02 -12.87 -10.53
CA GLU A 164 11.04 -12.15 -11.29
C GLU A 164 10.49 -11.59 -12.62
N CYS A 165 9.22 -11.12 -12.60
CA CYS A 165 8.53 -10.57 -13.76
C CYS A 165 7.98 -9.18 -13.48
N THR A 166 8.61 -8.14 -14.05
CA THR A 166 8.20 -6.75 -13.89
C THR A 166 7.24 -6.34 -15.00
N ALA A 167 6.06 -5.84 -14.60
CA ALA A 167 5.10 -5.28 -15.54
C ALA A 167 5.63 -3.97 -16.15
N VAL A 168 5.66 -3.89 -17.47
CA VAL A 168 6.17 -2.74 -18.23
C VAL A 168 5.05 -1.75 -18.53
N ASP A 169 4.07 -2.16 -19.34
CA ASP A 169 2.92 -1.34 -19.72
C ASP A 169 1.72 -2.20 -20.14
N LEU A 170 0.52 -1.66 -19.89
CA LEU A 170 -0.73 -2.26 -20.32
C LEU A 170 -0.92 -2.12 -21.82
N VAL A 171 -1.34 -3.18 -22.49
CA VAL A 171 -1.75 -3.14 -23.89
C VAL A 171 -3.23 -2.84 -23.97
N THR A 172 -3.60 -1.72 -24.58
CA THR A 172 -4.99 -1.29 -24.72
C THR A 172 -5.39 -1.16 -26.17
N GLN A 173 -6.66 -1.45 -26.47
CA GLN A 173 -7.26 -1.27 -27.77
C GLN A 173 -8.40 -0.25 -27.68
N GLU A 174 -8.43 0.69 -28.60
CA GLU A 174 -9.50 1.68 -28.73
C GLU A 174 -10.23 1.40 -30.06
N LYS A 175 -11.56 1.25 -30.00
CA LYS A 175 -12.41 1.15 -31.20
C LYS A 175 -13.24 2.42 -31.32
N PRO A 176 -13.53 2.92 -32.52
CA PRO A 176 -14.40 4.07 -32.70
C PRO A 176 -15.71 3.90 -31.93
N ASN A 177 -16.09 4.91 -31.14
CA ASN A 177 -17.31 4.95 -30.31
C ASN A 177 -17.44 3.86 -29.23
N LYS A 178 -16.32 3.20 -28.83
CA LYS A 178 -16.31 2.24 -27.71
C LYS A 178 -15.33 2.68 -26.64
N ARG A 179 -15.59 2.26 -25.40
CA ARG A 179 -14.62 2.44 -24.31
C ARG A 179 -13.34 1.69 -24.63
N ARG A 180 -12.19 2.28 -24.28
CA ARG A 180 -10.89 1.63 -24.34
C ARG A 180 -10.93 0.32 -23.56
N LYS A 181 -10.33 -0.74 -24.10
CA LYS A 181 -10.29 -2.10 -23.53
C LYS A 181 -8.85 -2.51 -23.28
N CYS A 182 -8.56 -3.06 -22.10
CA CYS A 182 -7.29 -3.70 -21.81
C CYS A 182 -7.29 -5.12 -22.37
N VAL A 183 -6.22 -5.53 -23.06
CA VAL A 183 -6.13 -6.78 -23.80
C VAL A 183 -4.85 -7.56 -23.54
N GLY A 184 -3.88 -6.99 -22.84
CA GLY A 184 -2.61 -7.62 -22.54
C GLY A 184 -1.69 -6.74 -21.73
N LEU A 185 -0.51 -7.25 -21.51
CA LEU A 185 0.57 -6.64 -20.73
C LEU A 185 1.90 -6.94 -21.38
N TYR A 186 2.77 -5.93 -21.47
CA TYR A 186 4.20 -6.14 -21.67
C TYR A 186 4.87 -6.40 -20.32
N VAL A 187 5.70 -7.45 -20.27
CA VAL A 187 6.34 -7.94 -19.04
C VAL A 187 7.81 -8.13 -19.31
N LEU A 188 8.66 -7.54 -18.50
CA LEU A 188 10.08 -7.84 -18.43
C LEU A 188 10.29 -9.12 -17.63
N ASN A 189 10.77 -10.15 -18.26
CA ASN A 189 11.31 -11.33 -17.59
C ASN A 189 12.75 -11.02 -17.17
N GLN A 190 12.98 -10.86 -15.86
CA GLN A 190 14.29 -10.43 -15.34
C GLN A 190 15.36 -11.49 -15.53
N THR A 191 15.01 -12.78 -15.52
CA THR A 191 15.95 -13.89 -15.73
C THR A 191 16.50 -13.90 -17.17
N THR A 192 15.65 -13.60 -18.17
CA THR A 192 16.05 -13.59 -19.58
C THR A 192 16.40 -12.19 -20.09
N SER A 193 16.14 -11.15 -19.32
CA SER A 193 16.27 -9.73 -19.70
C SER A 193 15.52 -9.40 -21.00
N ARG A 194 14.38 -10.04 -21.24
CA ARG A 194 13.54 -9.82 -22.43
C ARG A 194 12.15 -9.34 -22.06
N VAL A 195 11.62 -8.43 -22.86
CA VAL A 195 10.24 -8.01 -22.74
C VAL A 195 9.35 -8.92 -23.59
N GLU A 196 8.40 -9.55 -22.93
CA GLU A 196 7.42 -10.45 -23.53
C GLU A 196 6.02 -9.84 -23.48
N VAL A 197 5.08 -10.34 -24.30
CA VAL A 197 3.69 -9.96 -24.25
C VAL A 197 2.83 -11.10 -23.70
N ILE A 198 1.97 -10.78 -22.72
CA ILE A 198 0.97 -11.69 -22.18
C ILE A 198 -0.41 -11.21 -22.58
N ARG A 199 -1.18 -12.07 -23.27
CA ARG A 199 -2.57 -11.83 -23.63
C ARG A 199 -3.48 -12.30 -22.52
N ALA A 200 -4.48 -11.50 -22.17
CA ALA A 200 -5.46 -11.87 -21.15
C ALA A 200 -6.84 -11.31 -21.47
N LYS A 201 -7.91 -12.04 -21.05
CA LYS A 201 -9.28 -11.53 -21.14
C LYS A 201 -9.52 -10.41 -20.12
N PHE A 202 -8.95 -10.57 -18.92
CA PHE A 202 -9.05 -9.62 -17.82
C PHE A 202 -7.67 -9.41 -17.17
N ILE A 203 -7.40 -8.19 -16.75
CA ILE A 203 -6.15 -7.83 -16.05
C ILE A 203 -6.51 -7.13 -14.75
N ALA A 204 -5.85 -7.52 -13.66
CA ALA A 204 -6.01 -6.91 -12.34
C ALA A 204 -4.68 -6.37 -11.81
N LEU A 205 -4.66 -5.09 -11.48
CA LEU A 205 -3.55 -4.43 -10.80
C LEU A 205 -3.72 -4.63 -9.29
N ALA A 206 -2.83 -5.40 -8.67
CA ALA A 206 -2.76 -5.68 -7.24
C ALA A 206 -1.37 -5.33 -6.69
N THR A 207 -0.77 -4.25 -7.19
CA THR A 207 0.65 -3.90 -7.08
C THR A 207 1.01 -3.20 -5.78
N GLY A 208 0.05 -3.00 -4.87
CA GLY A 208 0.27 -2.24 -3.63
C GLY A 208 0.39 -0.75 -3.86
N GLY A 209 0.90 -0.03 -2.87
CA GLY A 209 1.00 1.41 -2.86
C GLY A 209 2.28 1.98 -3.45
N ALA A 210 2.58 3.24 -3.08
CA ALA A 210 3.66 4.03 -3.67
C ALA A 210 4.57 4.69 -2.60
N SER A 211 4.66 4.11 -1.43
CA SER A 211 5.39 4.72 -0.30
C SER A 211 6.90 4.87 -0.55
N LYS A 212 7.46 4.15 -1.54
CA LYS A 212 8.86 4.26 -1.95
C LYS A 212 9.18 5.60 -2.63
N THR A 213 8.19 6.40 -3.01
CA THR A 213 8.38 7.79 -3.45
C THR A 213 9.00 8.69 -2.37
N TYR A 214 8.99 8.27 -1.11
CA TYR A 214 9.59 9.01 0.01
C TYR A 214 10.90 8.39 0.48
N LEU A 215 11.78 9.20 1.06
CA LEU A 215 13.10 8.78 1.54
C LEU A 215 12.98 7.67 2.59
N TYR A 216 12.11 7.88 3.58
CA TYR A 216 11.83 6.90 4.62
C TYR A 216 10.45 6.28 4.40
N THR A 217 10.41 4.95 4.39
CA THR A 217 9.19 4.18 4.23
C THR A 217 9.22 2.93 5.09
N SER A 218 8.06 2.49 5.58
CA SER A 218 7.88 1.21 6.26
C SER A 218 7.54 0.06 5.31
N ASN A 219 7.43 0.34 4.00
CA ASN A 219 7.10 -0.64 2.98
C ASN A 219 8.36 -1.25 2.34
N PRO A 220 8.29 -2.47 1.79
CA PRO A 220 9.38 -3.09 1.04
C PRO A 220 9.76 -2.27 -0.20
N ASP A 221 10.94 -2.55 -0.74
CA ASP A 221 11.51 -1.81 -1.87
C ASP A 221 10.61 -1.81 -3.11
N GLY A 222 9.80 -2.83 -3.28
CA GLY A 222 8.86 -2.95 -4.39
C GLY A 222 7.66 -1.99 -4.41
N ALA A 223 7.43 -1.16 -3.38
CA ALA A 223 6.28 -0.25 -3.29
C ALA A 223 6.48 1.05 -4.10
N SER A 224 6.76 0.93 -5.39
CA SER A 224 7.10 2.01 -6.34
C SER A 224 5.90 2.60 -7.09
N GLY A 225 4.66 2.11 -6.82
CA GLY A 225 3.44 2.64 -7.45
C GLY A 225 3.23 2.19 -8.90
N ASP A 226 3.78 1.04 -9.28
CA ASP A 226 3.78 0.55 -10.67
C ASP A 226 2.39 0.48 -11.30
N GLY A 227 1.41 -0.07 -10.58
CA GLY A 227 0.04 -0.19 -11.06
C GLY A 227 -0.64 1.17 -11.26
N ILE A 228 -0.39 2.13 -10.35
CA ILE A 228 -0.89 3.49 -10.47
C ILE A 228 -0.31 4.15 -11.73
N ALA A 229 1.01 4.02 -11.92
CA ALA A 229 1.71 4.58 -13.08
C ALA A 229 1.24 3.97 -14.40
N MET A 230 1.10 2.63 -14.47
CA MET A 230 0.60 1.93 -15.65
C MET A 230 -0.86 2.30 -15.97
N ALA A 231 -1.73 2.34 -14.98
CA ALA A 231 -3.13 2.73 -15.14
C ALA A 231 -3.26 4.17 -15.65
N TRP A 232 -2.45 5.09 -15.10
CA TRP A 232 -2.40 6.47 -15.59
C TRP A 232 -1.97 6.56 -17.05
N ARG A 233 -0.87 5.91 -17.44
CA ARG A 233 -0.42 5.88 -18.85
C ARG A 233 -1.45 5.26 -19.78
N ALA A 234 -2.19 4.26 -19.30
CA ALA A 234 -3.28 3.64 -20.05
C ALA A 234 -4.52 4.52 -20.20
N GLY A 235 -4.65 5.59 -19.38
CA GLY A 235 -5.75 6.55 -19.45
C GLY A 235 -6.78 6.48 -18.32
N CYS A 236 -6.51 5.75 -17.23
CA CYS A 236 -7.35 5.74 -16.04
C CYS A 236 -7.21 7.03 -15.24
N ARG A 237 -8.29 7.44 -14.58
CA ARG A 237 -8.24 8.46 -13.55
C ARG A 237 -7.52 7.94 -12.31
N VAL A 238 -6.84 8.85 -11.61
CA VAL A 238 -6.33 8.62 -10.27
C VAL A 238 -6.90 9.66 -9.32
N GLY A 239 -7.11 9.27 -8.06
CA GLY A 239 -7.68 10.16 -7.05
C GLY A 239 -6.90 10.17 -5.76
N ASN A 240 -6.97 11.32 -5.06
CA ASN A 240 -6.54 11.46 -3.67
C ASN A 240 -5.07 11.09 -3.38
N MET A 241 -4.18 11.26 -4.36
CA MET A 241 -2.77 10.88 -4.24
C MET A 241 -2.00 11.70 -3.20
N GLU A 242 -2.51 12.85 -2.76
CA GLU A 242 -1.94 13.68 -1.69
C GLU A 242 -2.04 13.06 -0.30
N PHE A 243 -2.92 12.06 -0.11
CA PHE A 243 -3.13 11.40 1.19
C PHE A 243 -2.21 10.20 1.35
N ASN A 244 -0.99 10.46 1.81
CA ASN A 244 -0.02 9.44 2.18
C ASN A 244 0.10 9.40 3.70
N GLN A 245 -0.21 8.26 4.33
CA GLN A 245 -0.09 8.09 5.77
C GLN A 245 1.37 7.83 6.14
N PHE A 246 1.87 8.60 7.11
CA PHE A 246 3.18 8.40 7.69
C PHE A 246 3.03 7.72 9.06
N HIS A 247 3.72 6.60 9.26
CA HIS A 247 3.84 6.02 10.58
C HIS A 247 4.88 6.80 11.38
N PRO A 248 4.59 7.21 12.63
CA PRO A 248 5.49 8.09 13.39
C PRO A 248 6.85 7.49 13.70
N THR A 249 6.92 6.18 13.93
CA THR A 249 8.08 5.52 14.53
C THR A 249 8.55 4.34 13.68
N CYS A 250 9.41 4.61 12.69
CA CYS A 250 10.21 3.61 12.00
C CYS A 250 11.64 3.64 12.54
N LEU A 251 12.27 2.48 12.70
CA LEU A 251 13.65 2.40 13.20
C LEU A 251 14.60 3.14 12.24
N PHE A 252 15.27 4.15 12.74
CA PHE A 252 16.31 4.87 12.00
C PHE A 252 17.64 4.16 12.18
N HIS A 253 18.02 3.35 11.19
CA HIS A 253 19.31 2.66 11.17
C HIS A 253 19.69 2.30 9.72
N PRO A 254 20.96 2.48 9.29
CA PRO A 254 21.39 2.27 7.90
C PRO A 254 21.04 0.89 7.32
N HIS A 255 21.04 -0.13 8.17
CA HIS A 255 20.80 -1.53 7.77
C HIS A 255 19.43 -2.07 8.17
N ALA A 256 18.60 -1.30 8.88
CA ALA A 256 17.30 -1.78 9.37
C ALA A 256 16.21 -1.77 8.27
N LYS A 257 16.49 -1.17 7.11
CA LYS A 257 15.50 -0.89 6.07
C LYS A 257 14.20 -0.33 6.69
N SER A 258 13.06 -0.91 6.43
CA SER A 258 11.73 -0.40 6.80
C SER A 258 11.16 -0.99 8.09
N PHE A 259 11.97 -1.25 9.12
CA PHE A 259 11.46 -1.89 10.34
C PHE A 259 10.60 -0.95 11.18
N LEU A 260 9.33 -1.34 11.36
CA LEU A 260 8.34 -0.58 12.11
C LEU A 260 8.46 -0.83 13.61
N ILE A 261 8.58 0.25 14.40
CA ILE A 261 8.42 0.20 15.85
C ILE A 261 6.94 0.44 16.17
N SER A 262 6.27 -0.61 16.64
CA SER A 262 4.82 -0.61 16.86
C SER A 262 4.34 0.53 17.75
N GLU A 263 3.16 1.05 17.46
CA GLU A 263 2.44 2.03 18.29
C GLU A 263 2.20 1.52 19.72
N ALA A 264 2.14 0.21 19.91
CA ALA A 264 1.94 -0.40 21.21
C ALA A 264 3.00 0.01 22.24
N LEU A 265 4.26 0.31 21.81
CA LEU A 265 5.28 0.83 22.75
C LEU A 265 4.84 2.16 23.37
N ARG A 266 4.26 3.07 22.57
CA ARG A 266 3.72 4.35 23.07
C ARG A 266 2.51 4.12 23.96
N GLY A 267 1.66 3.15 23.60
CA GLY A 267 0.52 2.72 24.42
C GLY A 267 0.95 2.21 25.80
N GLU A 268 2.11 1.57 25.90
CA GLU A 268 2.69 1.08 27.16
C GLU A 268 3.60 2.13 27.84
N GLY A 269 3.57 3.38 27.37
CA GLY A 269 4.20 4.51 28.04
C GLY A 269 5.57 4.91 27.51
N ALA A 270 6.00 4.43 26.36
CA ALA A 270 7.22 4.91 25.73
C ALA A 270 7.11 6.41 25.37
N THR A 271 8.17 7.18 25.63
CA THR A 271 8.23 8.63 25.44
C THR A 271 9.07 9.02 24.22
N LEU A 272 8.68 10.09 23.55
CA LEU A 272 9.44 10.67 22.44
C LEU A 272 10.35 11.79 22.94
N GLU A 273 11.64 11.65 22.65
CA GLU A 273 12.70 12.51 23.17
C GLU A 273 13.60 13.04 22.05
N LEU A 274 14.11 14.25 22.25
CA LEU A 274 15.20 14.81 21.46
C LEU A 274 16.54 14.17 21.81
N SER A 275 17.62 14.53 21.12
CA SER A 275 18.96 13.99 21.38
C SER A 275 19.45 14.29 22.81
N ASP A 276 19.05 15.43 23.36
CA ASP A 276 19.39 15.88 24.74
C ASP A 276 18.50 15.24 25.83
N GLY A 277 17.55 14.36 25.48
CA GLY A 277 16.61 13.75 26.41
C GLY A 277 15.33 14.56 26.67
N THR A 278 15.17 15.72 26.03
CA THR A 278 13.99 16.57 26.22
C THR A 278 12.75 15.94 25.56
N ARG A 279 11.69 15.72 26.33
CA ARG A 279 10.38 15.31 25.84
C ARG A 279 9.68 16.49 25.17
N PHE A 280 9.08 16.29 24.01
CA PHE A 280 8.51 17.38 23.20
C PHE A 280 7.00 17.25 22.88
N MET A 281 6.42 16.06 22.96
CA MET A 281 5.05 15.81 22.49
C MET A 281 3.99 16.68 23.17
N SER A 282 4.13 16.95 24.46
CA SER A 282 3.20 17.81 25.22
C SER A 282 3.09 19.25 24.72
N LYS A 283 4.04 19.73 23.90
CA LYS A 283 3.97 21.04 23.26
C LYS A 283 3.04 21.06 22.05
N PHE A 284 2.69 19.89 21.50
CA PHE A 284 1.90 19.74 20.27
C PHE A 284 0.49 19.22 20.53
N ASP A 285 0.31 18.35 21.55
CA ASP A 285 -1.01 17.79 21.89
C ASP A 285 -1.04 17.40 23.38
N GLU A 286 -2.19 17.63 24.04
CA GLU A 286 -2.39 17.31 25.47
C GLU A 286 -2.27 15.80 25.75
N ARG A 287 -2.63 14.95 24.76
CA ARG A 287 -2.50 13.48 24.83
C ARG A 287 -1.06 13.00 24.70
N ALA A 288 -0.13 13.89 24.39
CA ALA A 288 1.29 13.64 24.19
C ALA A 288 1.52 12.45 23.20
N GLU A 289 2.26 11.42 23.61
CA GLU A 289 2.60 10.26 22.78
C GLU A 289 1.38 9.40 22.37
N LEU A 290 0.23 9.58 23.02
CA LEU A 290 -1.03 8.92 22.71
C LEU A 290 -1.90 9.70 21.69
N ALA A 291 -1.45 10.83 21.22
CA ALA A 291 -2.09 11.56 20.14
C ALA A 291 -2.19 10.71 18.85
N PRO A 292 -3.14 10.99 17.94
CA PRO A 292 -3.24 10.33 16.64
C PRO A 292 -1.93 10.36 15.85
N ARG A 293 -1.72 9.35 15.01
CA ARG A 293 -0.46 9.14 14.26
C ARG A 293 -0.04 10.36 13.45
N ASP A 294 -0.97 11.05 12.83
CA ASP A 294 -0.70 12.24 12.02
C ASP A 294 -0.19 13.42 12.87
N ILE A 295 -0.71 13.60 14.07
CA ILE A 295 -0.22 14.63 15.02
C ILE A 295 1.19 14.28 15.50
N VAL A 296 1.42 13.03 15.90
CA VAL A 296 2.74 12.58 16.36
C VAL A 296 3.78 12.69 15.23
N ALA A 297 3.42 12.27 14.02
CA ALA A 297 4.32 12.37 12.87
C ALA A 297 4.65 13.85 12.53
N ARG A 298 3.66 14.76 12.60
CA ARG A 298 3.90 16.20 12.42
C ARG A 298 4.81 16.80 13.48
N ALA A 299 4.63 16.39 14.73
CA ALA A 299 5.47 16.86 15.83
C ALA A 299 6.93 16.43 15.66
N ILE A 300 7.15 15.16 15.27
CA ILE A 300 8.48 14.63 15.00
C ILE A 300 9.12 15.35 13.80
N ASP A 301 8.40 15.47 12.68
CA ASP A 301 8.88 16.16 11.46
C ASP A 301 9.24 17.62 11.77
N HIS A 302 8.43 18.31 12.59
CA HIS A 302 8.71 19.67 13.03
C HIS A 302 10.02 19.76 13.81
N GLU A 303 10.19 18.93 14.83
CA GLU A 303 11.38 18.95 15.68
C GLU A 303 12.64 18.55 14.90
N MET A 304 12.56 17.53 14.04
CA MET A 304 13.67 17.13 13.18
C MET A 304 14.14 18.28 12.27
N LYS A 305 13.20 18.96 11.61
CA LYS A 305 13.51 20.08 10.71
C LYS A 305 14.00 21.31 11.46
N ARG A 306 13.44 21.59 12.63
CA ARG A 306 13.86 22.71 13.49
C ARG A 306 15.30 22.56 13.98
N LEU A 307 15.69 21.33 14.34
CA LEU A 307 17.01 21.02 14.88
C LEU A 307 18.04 20.61 13.83
N GLY A 308 17.59 20.31 12.59
CA GLY A 308 18.45 19.79 11.53
C GLY A 308 18.98 18.39 11.84
N CYS A 309 18.21 17.54 12.55
CA CYS A 309 18.59 16.17 12.88
C CYS A 309 17.84 15.15 12.03
N ASP A 310 18.43 13.95 11.88
CA ASP A 310 17.91 12.89 11.02
C ASP A 310 16.91 11.97 11.75
N CYS A 311 16.86 12.01 13.09
CA CYS A 311 15.95 11.19 13.89
C CYS A 311 15.62 11.84 15.23
N VAL A 312 14.59 11.32 15.89
CA VAL A 312 14.30 11.49 17.32
C VAL A 312 14.41 10.14 18.02
N TYR A 313 14.18 10.09 19.33
CA TYR A 313 14.36 8.88 20.12
C TYR A 313 13.04 8.46 20.78
N LEU A 314 12.72 7.17 20.70
CA LEU A 314 11.64 6.56 21.46
C LEU A 314 12.25 5.82 22.65
N ASN A 315 11.83 6.16 23.87
CA ASN A 315 12.38 5.63 25.11
C ASN A 315 11.32 4.82 25.88
N ILE A 316 11.61 3.54 26.15
CA ILE A 316 10.81 2.66 27.01
C ILE A 316 11.65 2.05 28.15
N SER A 317 12.93 2.39 28.25
CA SER A 317 13.87 1.79 29.21
C SER A 317 13.53 2.05 30.69
N HIS A 318 12.57 2.94 30.96
CA HIS A 318 12.04 3.15 32.31
C HIS A 318 11.11 2.03 32.80
N ARG A 319 10.70 1.10 31.91
CA ARG A 319 9.94 -0.10 32.25
C ARG A 319 10.88 -1.24 32.62
N GLU A 320 10.39 -2.18 33.46
CA GLU A 320 11.15 -3.36 33.82
C GLU A 320 11.61 -4.18 32.59
N PRO A 321 12.88 -4.61 32.51
CA PRO A 321 13.39 -5.35 31.36
C PRO A 321 12.57 -6.61 31.02
N SER A 322 12.08 -7.32 32.05
CA SER A 322 11.21 -8.50 31.88
C SER A 322 9.88 -8.15 31.22
N PHE A 323 9.31 -6.99 31.53
CA PHE A 323 8.10 -6.49 30.87
C PHE A 323 8.36 -6.25 29.40
N ILE A 324 9.43 -5.52 29.05
CA ILE A 324 9.77 -5.16 27.67
C ILE A 324 9.97 -6.42 26.82
N THR A 325 10.79 -7.36 27.28
CA THR A 325 11.14 -8.57 26.54
C THR A 325 9.97 -9.55 26.38
N GLN A 326 9.02 -9.57 27.32
CA GLN A 326 7.82 -10.41 27.23
C GLN A 326 6.71 -9.79 26.37
N HIS A 327 6.52 -8.47 26.43
CA HIS A 327 5.47 -7.80 25.67
C HIS A 327 5.88 -7.48 24.23
N PHE A 328 7.17 -7.22 23.98
CA PHE A 328 7.70 -6.82 22.68
C PHE A 328 8.86 -7.71 22.19
N PRO A 329 8.74 -9.04 22.21
CA PRO A 329 9.86 -9.95 21.94
C PRO A 329 10.46 -9.77 20.54
N ASN A 330 9.63 -9.49 19.53
CA ASN A 330 10.11 -9.31 18.16
C ASN A 330 10.82 -7.96 17.98
N ILE A 331 10.29 -6.89 18.57
CA ILE A 331 10.92 -5.56 18.53
C ILE A 331 12.24 -5.59 19.28
N TYR A 332 12.26 -6.18 20.47
CA TYR A 332 13.47 -6.35 21.28
C TYR A 332 14.55 -7.10 20.48
N LYS A 333 14.20 -8.28 19.98
CA LYS A 333 15.14 -9.09 19.19
C LYS A 333 15.67 -8.33 17.98
N ARG A 334 14.78 -7.66 17.23
CA ARG A 334 15.18 -6.94 16.03
C ARG A 334 16.06 -5.73 16.31
N CYS A 335 15.77 -4.96 17.35
CA CYS A 335 16.63 -3.86 17.77
C CYS A 335 17.99 -4.38 18.24
N LEU A 336 18.01 -5.49 18.98
CA LEU A 336 19.25 -6.09 19.48
C LEU A 336 20.16 -6.59 18.32
N GLU A 337 19.58 -7.07 17.20
CA GLU A 337 20.32 -7.43 15.98
C GLU A 337 21.11 -6.23 15.40
N PHE A 338 20.65 -4.99 15.67
CA PHE A 338 21.32 -3.75 15.29
C PHE A 338 22.12 -3.11 16.42
N GLY A 339 22.37 -3.84 17.52
CA GLY A 339 23.14 -3.35 18.66
C GLY A 339 22.38 -2.39 19.58
N ILE A 340 21.04 -2.36 19.49
CA ILE A 340 20.19 -1.48 20.32
C ILE A 340 19.44 -2.36 21.32
N ASP A 341 19.92 -2.38 22.58
CA ASP A 341 19.16 -2.97 23.68
C ASP A 341 18.12 -1.97 24.20
N ILE A 342 16.85 -2.19 23.88
CA ILE A 342 15.76 -1.27 24.21
C ILE A 342 15.38 -1.29 25.70
N THR A 343 15.95 -2.19 26.50
CA THR A 343 15.81 -2.18 27.95
C THR A 343 16.74 -1.17 28.63
N GLU A 344 17.80 -0.73 27.93
CA GLU A 344 18.81 0.19 28.43
C GLU A 344 18.94 1.45 27.58
N HIS A 345 18.68 1.34 26.25
CA HIS A 345 18.94 2.38 25.28
C HIS A 345 17.66 2.87 24.60
N ARG A 346 17.67 4.14 24.23
CA ARG A 346 16.62 4.77 23.42
C ARG A 346 16.69 4.27 21.99
N ILE A 347 15.54 4.07 21.36
CA ILE A 347 15.40 3.62 19.97
C ILE A 347 15.42 4.85 19.06
N PRO A 348 16.39 5.02 18.14
CA PRO A 348 16.33 6.08 17.14
C PRO A 348 15.18 5.82 16.16
N VAL A 349 14.28 6.80 15.98
CA VAL A 349 13.09 6.66 15.13
C VAL A 349 12.91 7.86 14.24
N VAL A 350 12.28 7.60 13.07
CA VAL A 350 11.93 8.61 12.07
C VAL A 350 10.52 8.32 11.56
N PRO A 351 9.70 9.32 11.23
CA PRO A 351 8.44 9.09 10.51
C PRO A 351 8.72 8.46 9.16
N ALA A 352 7.87 7.54 8.73
CA ALA A 352 8.05 6.85 7.46
C ALA A 352 6.73 6.72 6.69
N ALA A 353 6.75 6.93 5.37
CA ALA A 353 5.60 6.70 4.52
C ALA A 353 5.16 5.24 4.66
N HIS A 354 3.86 5.05 4.94
CA HIS A 354 3.33 3.77 5.38
C HIS A 354 2.19 3.23 4.50
N TYR A 355 1.28 4.10 4.07
CA TYR A 355 0.12 3.71 3.27
C TYR A 355 -0.32 4.84 2.32
N THR A 356 -0.63 4.47 1.08
CA THR A 356 -1.16 5.36 0.05
C THR A 356 -2.68 5.24 0.02
N CYS A 357 -3.42 6.27 0.50
CA CYS A 357 -4.88 6.24 0.52
C CYS A 357 -5.50 6.51 -0.86
N GLY A 358 -4.78 7.22 -1.72
CA GLY A 358 -5.14 7.46 -3.11
C GLY A 358 -4.74 6.31 -4.04
N GLY A 359 -5.05 6.45 -5.32
CA GLY A 359 -4.72 5.43 -6.32
C GLY A 359 -5.61 5.48 -7.56
N VAL A 360 -5.68 4.38 -8.28
CA VAL A 360 -6.55 4.21 -9.45
C VAL A 360 -8.01 4.23 -9.01
N MET A 361 -8.82 5.13 -9.62
CA MET A 361 -10.26 5.21 -9.31
C MET A 361 -10.98 3.93 -9.73
N ILE A 362 -11.75 3.36 -8.81
CA ILE A 362 -12.52 2.13 -9.02
C ILE A 362 -13.96 2.25 -8.50
N ASN A 363 -14.81 1.33 -8.93
CA ASN A 363 -16.07 1.05 -8.24
C ASN A 363 -15.88 -0.06 -7.18
N GLU A 364 -16.95 -0.41 -6.45
CA GLU A 364 -16.94 -1.44 -5.40
C GLU A 364 -16.58 -2.86 -5.89
N ARG A 365 -16.62 -3.08 -7.21
CA ARG A 365 -16.22 -4.34 -7.86
C ARG A 365 -14.79 -4.29 -8.42
N GLY A 366 -14.00 -3.26 -8.11
CA GLY A 366 -12.62 -3.09 -8.56
C GLY A 366 -12.47 -2.70 -10.04
N GLU A 367 -13.55 -2.38 -10.74
CA GLU A 367 -13.53 -2.01 -12.17
C GLU A 367 -13.01 -0.57 -12.33
N THR A 368 -12.10 -0.39 -13.29
CA THR A 368 -11.52 0.92 -13.65
C THR A 368 -12.27 1.60 -14.81
N ASP A 369 -11.79 2.77 -15.24
CA ASP A 369 -12.30 3.46 -16.42
C ASP A 369 -12.11 2.66 -17.73
N ILE A 370 -11.19 1.70 -17.75
CA ILE A 370 -10.83 0.89 -18.91
C ILE A 370 -11.50 -0.47 -18.79
N GLN A 371 -12.20 -0.89 -19.85
CA GLN A 371 -12.84 -2.21 -19.86
C GLN A 371 -11.85 -3.34 -19.66
N ASN A 372 -12.21 -4.35 -18.86
CA ASN A 372 -11.42 -5.54 -18.53
C ASN A 372 -10.14 -5.24 -17.74
N LEU A 373 -9.99 -4.03 -17.21
CA LEU A 373 -8.94 -3.65 -16.29
C LEU A 373 -9.53 -3.40 -14.91
N TYR A 374 -8.99 -4.07 -13.93
CA TYR A 374 -9.31 -3.96 -12.51
C TYR A 374 -8.12 -3.39 -11.74
N ALA A 375 -8.40 -2.70 -10.64
CA ALA A 375 -7.41 -2.35 -9.63
C ALA A 375 -7.95 -2.71 -8.24
N ILE A 376 -7.14 -3.39 -7.43
CA ILE A 376 -7.57 -3.97 -6.15
C ILE A 376 -6.51 -3.77 -5.07
N GLY A 377 -6.96 -3.59 -3.82
CA GLY A 377 -6.08 -3.28 -2.69
C GLY A 377 -5.45 -1.90 -2.80
N GLU A 378 -4.32 -1.68 -2.15
CA GLU A 378 -3.70 -0.36 -1.96
C GLU A 378 -3.34 0.41 -3.26
N THR A 379 -3.29 -0.26 -4.42
CA THR A 379 -3.11 0.43 -5.70
C THR A 379 -4.35 1.19 -6.16
N SER A 380 -5.50 0.95 -5.54
CA SER A 380 -6.80 1.51 -5.90
C SER A 380 -7.26 2.61 -4.95
N CYS A 381 -8.10 3.50 -5.46
CA CYS A 381 -8.86 4.49 -4.70
C CYS A 381 -10.33 4.11 -4.75
N SER A 382 -10.78 3.34 -3.76
CA SER A 382 -12.16 2.84 -3.66
C SER A 382 -13.13 3.87 -3.06
N GLY A 383 -12.61 4.83 -2.28
CA GLY A 383 -13.39 5.75 -1.45
C GLY A 383 -13.57 5.27 0.01
N LEU A 384 -12.98 4.12 0.40
CA LEU A 384 -13.04 3.63 1.78
C LEU A 384 -12.26 4.51 2.76
N HIS A 385 -11.07 4.95 2.38
CA HIS A 385 -10.11 5.57 3.30
C HIS A 385 -10.25 7.09 3.42
N GLY A 386 -10.90 7.76 2.48
CA GLY A 386 -11.03 9.21 2.50
C GLY A 386 -9.68 9.92 2.65
N ALA A 387 -9.61 10.89 3.56
CA ALA A 387 -8.40 11.67 3.81
C ALA A 387 -7.41 11.02 4.77
N ASN A 388 -7.77 9.91 5.43
CA ASN A 388 -6.91 9.17 6.34
C ASN A 388 -7.42 7.74 6.56
N ARG A 389 -6.55 6.75 6.41
CA ARG A 389 -6.88 5.35 6.59
C ARG A 389 -6.99 4.98 8.06
N MET A 390 -8.07 4.30 8.42
CA MET A 390 -8.17 3.61 9.70
C MET A 390 -7.39 2.28 9.67
N ALA A 391 -6.70 1.98 10.75
CA ALA A 391 -5.90 0.75 10.87
C ALA A 391 -6.78 -0.50 10.63
N SER A 392 -6.19 -1.57 10.11
CA SER A 392 -6.83 -2.87 9.81
C SER A 392 -7.98 -2.88 8.78
N ASN A 393 -8.45 -1.70 8.29
CA ASN A 393 -9.37 -1.61 7.16
C ASN A 393 -8.70 -1.92 5.81
N SER A 394 -7.38 -1.74 5.69
CA SER A 394 -6.67 -1.99 4.42
C SER A 394 -6.66 -3.46 3.99
N LEU A 395 -6.51 -4.40 4.94
CA LEU A 395 -6.64 -5.82 4.61
C LEU A 395 -8.09 -6.20 4.29
N LEU A 396 -9.07 -5.64 5.01
CA LEU A 396 -10.49 -5.80 4.68
C LEU A 396 -10.78 -5.37 3.24
N GLU A 397 -10.31 -4.19 2.83
CA GLU A 397 -10.44 -3.68 1.46
C GLU A 397 -9.85 -4.65 0.44
N CYS A 398 -8.62 -5.14 0.68
CA CYS A 398 -7.96 -6.10 -0.20
C CYS A 398 -8.84 -7.31 -0.52
N PHE A 399 -9.51 -7.86 0.48
CA PHE A 399 -10.34 -9.05 0.33
C PHE A 399 -11.69 -8.73 -0.31
N VAL A 400 -12.38 -7.70 0.19
CA VAL A 400 -13.74 -7.36 -0.28
C VAL A 400 -13.72 -6.93 -1.75
N VAL A 401 -12.76 -6.08 -2.15
CA VAL A 401 -12.65 -5.67 -3.56
C VAL A 401 -12.25 -6.85 -4.45
N ALA A 402 -11.37 -7.75 -3.97
CA ALA A 402 -11.02 -8.95 -4.72
C ALA A 402 -12.24 -9.89 -4.92
N PHE A 403 -13.12 -10.02 -3.92
CA PHE A 403 -14.38 -10.76 -4.05
C PHE A 403 -15.30 -10.11 -5.08
N GLY A 404 -15.46 -8.79 -5.04
CA GLY A 404 -16.23 -8.03 -6.01
C GLY A 404 -15.70 -8.19 -7.44
N ALA A 405 -14.38 -8.12 -7.61
CA ALA A 405 -13.70 -8.31 -8.89
C ALA A 405 -13.90 -9.74 -9.42
N ALA A 406 -13.72 -10.76 -8.59
CA ALA A 406 -13.98 -12.16 -8.99
C ALA A 406 -15.43 -12.37 -9.45
N SER A 407 -16.41 -11.82 -8.73
CA SER A 407 -17.83 -11.88 -9.14
C SER A 407 -18.06 -11.18 -10.49
N SER A 408 -17.53 -9.95 -10.66
CA SER A 408 -17.66 -9.21 -11.93
C SER A 408 -17.03 -9.95 -13.11
N ILE A 409 -15.88 -10.57 -12.91
CA ILE A 409 -15.20 -11.36 -13.94
C ILE A 409 -16.01 -12.62 -14.26
N SER A 410 -16.51 -13.34 -13.26
CA SER A 410 -17.33 -14.55 -13.43
C SER A 410 -18.56 -14.28 -14.30
N ASP A 411 -19.27 -13.16 -14.10
CA ASP A 411 -20.44 -12.74 -14.88
C ASP A 411 -20.12 -12.52 -16.38
N ARG A 412 -18.83 -12.29 -16.69
CA ARG A 412 -18.37 -11.82 -18.01
C ARG A 412 -17.40 -12.76 -18.72
N ILE A 413 -16.80 -13.74 -18.03
CA ILE A 413 -15.69 -14.56 -18.54
C ILE A 413 -16.01 -15.27 -19.86
N ASN A 414 -17.26 -15.74 -20.02
CA ASN A 414 -17.74 -16.44 -21.22
C ASN A 414 -18.18 -15.49 -22.34
N LYS A 415 -18.23 -14.17 -22.07
CA LYS A 415 -18.63 -13.12 -23.04
C LYS A 415 -17.44 -12.33 -23.58
N VAL A 416 -16.23 -12.64 -23.12
CA VAL A 416 -15.01 -11.95 -23.50
C VAL A 416 -14.05 -12.95 -24.13
N ASP A 417 -13.75 -12.72 -25.39
CA ASP A 417 -12.78 -13.52 -26.14
C ASP A 417 -11.36 -13.14 -25.75
N LEU A 418 -10.46 -14.13 -25.83
CA LEU A 418 -9.04 -13.89 -25.70
C LEU A 418 -8.57 -13.04 -26.89
N PRO A 419 -7.80 -11.97 -26.68
CA PRO A 419 -7.31 -11.14 -27.77
C PRO A 419 -6.46 -11.96 -28.74
N GLU A 420 -6.72 -11.78 -30.03
CA GLU A 420 -5.83 -12.28 -31.08
C GLU A 420 -4.55 -11.43 -31.09
N ASN A 421 -3.60 -11.74 -31.87
CA ASN A 421 -2.27 -11.15 -32.02
C ASN A 421 -2.07 -9.74 -31.44
N LEU A 422 -1.23 -9.63 -30.42
CA LEU A 422 -0.74 -8.35 -29.91
C LEU A 422 0.66 -8.06 -30.49
N PRO A 423 1.01 -6.78 -30.73
CA PRO A 423 2.35 -6.45 -31.23
C PRO A 423 3.41 -6.89 -30.23
N ALA A 424 4.53 -7.38 -30.73
CA ALA A 424 5.70 -7.63 -29.92
C ALA A 424 6.25 -6.30 -29.38
N TRP A 425 7.01 -6.37 -28.29
CA TRP A 425 7.76 -5.22 -27.81
C TRP A 425 8.83 -4.83 -28.83
N ASP A 426 8.92 -3.54 -29.13
CA ASP A 426 9.92 -3.01 -30.08
C ASP A 426 11.09 -2.40 -29.30
N GLU A 427 12.24 -3.03 -29.36
CA GLU A 427 13.50 -2.57 -28.78
C GLU A 427 14.49 -2.03 -29.84
N SER A 428 14.08 -1.87 -31.09
CA SER A 428 14.97 -1.48 -32.20
C SER A 428 15.64 -0.12 -32.00
N TYR A 429 15.11 0.71 -31.13
CA TYR A 429 15.65 2.03 -30.80
C TYR A 429 16.61 2.06 -29.59
N ALA A 430 16.72 0.95 -28.85
CA ALA A 430 17.59 0.88 -27.69
C ALA A 430 19.03 0.69 -28.11
N THR A 431 19.87 1.68 -27.87
CA THR A 431 21.26 1.74 -28.41
C THR A 431 22.34 1.64 -27.34
N SER A 432 22.02 1.79 -26.06
CA SER A 432 23.01 1.85 -25.00
C SER A 432 22.78 0.83 -23.89
N ILE A 433 23.83 0.59 -23.12
CA ILE A 433 23.80 -0.18 -21.87
C ILE A 433 23.38 0.78 -20.75
N ASP A 434 22.73 0.26 -19.76
CA ASP A 434 22.23 0.99 -18.59
C ASP A 434 23.37 1.76 -17.87
N ASP A 435 23.06 2.99 -17.44
CA ASP A 435 23.94 3.78 -16.57
C ASP A 435 23.38 3.72 -15.15
N GLU A 436 23.83 2.75 -14.37
CA GLU A 436 23.39 2.50 -13.00
C GLU A 436 23.59 3.72 -12.09
N ILE A 437 24.60 4.54 -12.36
CA ILE A 437 24.90 5.74 -11.58
C ILE A 437 23.77 6.76 -11.77
N LEU A 438 23.34 6.98 -13.02
CA LEU A 438 22.27 7.91 -13.34
C LEU A 438 20.92 7.45 -12.76
N VAL A 439 20.64 6.16 -12.85
CA VAL A 439 19.42 5.58 -12.28
C VAL A 439 19.39 5.74 -10.76
N SER A 440 20.47 5.36 -10.07
CA SER A 440 20.53 5.45 -8.60
C SER A 440 20.53 6.88 -8.10
N HIS A 441 21.19 7.81 -8.82
CA HIS A 441 21.18 9.24 -8.49
C HIS A 441 19.77 9.83 -8.59
N ASN A 442 19.07 9.63 -9.71
CA ASN A 442 17.73 10.16 -9.91
C ASN A 442 16.72 9.55 -8.93
N TRP A 443 16.89 8.26 -8.59
CA TRP A 443 16.09 7.58 -7.59
C TRP A 443 16.23 8.25 -6.21
N ASP A 444 17.44 8.51 -5.75
CA ASP A 444 17.69 9.18 -4.47
C ASP A 444 17.19 10.64 -4.50
N GLU A 445 17.42 11.36 -5.59
CA GLU A 445 16.97 12.74 -5.75
C GLU A 445 15.45 12.87 -5.65
N ILE A 446 14.68 12.03 -6.35
CA ILE A 446 13.21 12.04 -6.28
C ILE A 446 12.74 11.80 -4.83
N ARG A 447 13.29 10.82 -4.16
CA ARG A 447 12.88 10.45 -2.79
C ARG A 447 13.20 11.57 -1.79
N ARG A 448 14.36 12.24 -1.92
CA ARG A 448 14.73 13.40 -1.10
C ARG A 448 13.87 14.61 -1.43
N LEU A 449 13.57 14.86 -2.69
CA LEU A 449 12.65 15.92 -3.12
C LEU A 449 11.28 15.74 -2.47
N MET A 450 10.71 14.54 -2.55
CA MET A 450 9.40 14.22 -1.99
C MET A 450 9.40 14.33 -0.45
N TRP A 451 10.45 13.84 0.21
CA TRP A 451 10.59 13.94 1.66
C TRP A 451 10.66 15.39 2.15
N ASN A 452 11.49 16.21 1.52
CA ASN A 452 11.76 17.57 1.96
C ASN A 452 10.63 18.56 1.62
N PHE A 453 9.99 18.41 0.45
CA PHE A 453 9.05 19.39 -0.08
C PHE A 453 7.59 18.93 -0.12
N VAL A 454 7.33 17.63 -0.15
CA VAL A 454 6.00 17.02 -0.34
C VAL A 454 5.63 16.07 0.81
N GLY A 455 6.41 16.10 1.88
CA GLY A 455 6.25 15.21 3.03
C GLY A 455 5.05 15.55 3.93
N ILE A 456 5.27 15.48 5.25
CA ILE A 456 4.21 15.58 6.27
C ILE A 456 3.64 17.00 6.36
N VAL A 457 4.52 18.03 6.42
CA VAL A 457 4.13 19.45 6.46
C VAL A 457 4.47 20.11 5.14
N ARG A 458 3.46 20.58 4.44
CA ARG A 458 3.55 21.13 3.08
C ARG A 458 3.39 22.65 3.06
N SER A 459 3.82 23.27 1.96
CA SER A 459 3.48 24.66 1.62
C SER A 459 3.41 24.83 0.12
N SER A 460 2.60 25.78 -0.36
CA SER A 460 2.44 26.08 -1.78
C SER A 460 3.77 26.39 -2.45
N LYS A 461 4.66 27.12 -1.74
CA LYS A 461 6.00 27.44 -2.24
C LYS A 461 6.84 26.18 -2.48
N ARG A 462 6.90 25.28 -1.49
CA ARG A 462 7.67 24.03 -1.60
C ARG A 462 7.06 23.10 -2.65
N LEU A 463 5.74 22.96 -2.70
CA LEU A 463 5.05 22.15 -3.71
C LEU A 463 5.33 22.63 -5.13
N LYS A 464 5.30 23.96 -5.40
CA LYS A 464 5.66 24.51 -6.70
C LYS A 464 7.14 24.31 -7.07
N MET A 465 8.03 24.32 -6.09
CA MET A 465 9.44 23.98 -6.35
C MET A 465 9.57 22.50 -6.72
N ALA A 466 8.87 21.62 -6.01
CA ALA A 466 8.84 20.18 -6.30
C ALA A 466 8.24 19.90 -7.69
N GLU A 467 7.14 20.56 -8.07
CA GLU A 467 6.50 20.46 -9.38
C GLU A 467 7.50 20.77 -10.52
N ARG A 468 8.23 21.86 -10.40
CA ARG A 468 9.23 22.24 -11.41
C ARG A 468 10.36 21.21 -11.50
N ARG A 469 10.88 20.76 -10.35
CA ARG A 469 12.02 19.83 -10.33
C ARG A 469 11.62 18.46 -10.85
N ILE A 470 10.47 17.92 -10.41
CA ILE A 470 9.99 16.63 -10.90
C ILE A 470 9.69 16.66 -12.41
N GLY A 471 9.24 17.79 -12.95
CA GLY A 471 9.04 17.97 -14.38
C GLY A 471 10.33 17.77 -15.17
N VAL A 472 11.45 18.39 -14.72
CA VAL A 472 12.77 18.23 -15.35
C VAL A 472 13.23 16.76 -15.25
N LEU A 473 13.19 16.18 -14.05
CA LEU A 473 13.60 14.78 -13.82
C LEU A 473 12.81 13.81 -14.71
N ARG A 474 11.51 14.02 -14.87
CA ARG A 474 10.66 13.19 -15.73
C ARG A 474 11.04 13.28 -17.22
N GLU A 475 11.45 14.46 -17.70
CA GLU A 475 11.94 14.60 -19.08
C GLU A 475 13.26 13.85 -19.28
N GLU A 476 14.22 14.03 -18.37
CA GLU A 476 15.50 13.33 -18.37
C GLU A 476 15.32 11.79 -18.32
N ILE A 477 14.47 11.32 -17.38
CA ILE A 477 14.17 9.89 -17.22
C ILE A 477 13.46 9.33 -18.47
N ARG A 478 12.55 10.09 -19.09
CA ARG A 478 11.85 9.68 -20.32
C ARG A 478 12.83 9.54 -21.48
N ASP A 479 13.76 10.48 -21.64
CA ASP A 479 14.74 10.47 -22.71
C ASP A 479 15.77 9.34 -22.50
N TYR A 480 16.15 9.09 -21.25
CA TYR A 480 16.97 7.95 -20.86
C TYR A 480 16.26 6.63 -21.18
N TYR A 481 15.01 6.45 -20.72
CA TYR A 481 14.20 5.25 -20.94
C TYR A 481 14.03 4.93 -22.45
N ARG A 482 13.90 5.95 -23.29
CA ARG A 482 13.76 5.77 -24.76
C ARG A 482 15.03 5.30 -25.45
N ARG A 483 16.20 5.53 -24.88
CA ARG A 483 17.50 5.21 -25.50
C ARG A 483 18.10 3.91 -24.97
N ASN A 484 17.62 3.41 -23.86
CA ASN A 484 18.19 2.26 -23.17
C ASN A 484 17.26 1.04 -23.22
N LYS A 485 17.85 -0.14 -23.06
CA LYS A 485 17.08 -1.36 -22.85
C LYS A 485 16.29 -1.28 -21.55
N VAL A 486 15.14 -1.93 -21.56
CA VAL A 486 14.28 -1.99 -20.38
C VAL A 486 14.92 -2.85 -19.30
N THR A 487 15.13 -2.28 -18.12
CA THR A 487 15.58 -2.97 -16.90
C THR A 487 14.57 -2.76 -15.79
N ASN A 488 14.63 -3.57 -14.72
CA ASN A 488 13.77 -3.38 -13.56
C ASN A 488 13.92 -1.98 -12.97
N ASP A 489 15.16 -1.53 -12.80
CA ASP A 489 15.47 -0.27 -12.11
C ASP A 489 15.02 0.95 -12.92
N ASN A 490 15.17 0.93 -14.25
CA ASN A 490 14.68 2.04 -15.08
C ASN A 490 13.15 2.06 -15.20
N LEU A 491 12.48 0.90 -15.10
CA LEU A 491 11.02 0.83 -14.99
C LEU A 491 10.52 1.43 -13.68
N GLU A 492 11.12 1.03 -12.57
CA GLU A 492 10.76 1.58 -11.25
C GLU A 492 11.04 3.08 -11.17
N LEU A 493 12.20 3.54 -11.69
CA LEU A 493 12.52 4.96 -11.74
C LEU A 493 11.50 5.76 -12.55
N ARG A 494 11.11 5.26 -13.73
CA ARG A 494 10.06 5.87 -14.56
C ARG A 494 8.71 5.95 -13.81
N ASN A 495 8.36 4.90 -13.09
CA ASN A 495 7.09 4.82 -12.37
C ASN A 495 7.07 5.74 -11.14
N ILE A 496 8.13 5.73 -10.33
CA ILE A 496 8.22 6.57 -9.12
C ILE A 496 8.22 8.06 -9.47
N ALA A 497 8.87 8.46 -10.56
CA ALA A 497 8.87 9.85 -11.05
C ALA A 497 7.45 10.30 -11.45
N LEU A 498 6.70 9.45 -12.14
CA LEU A 498 5.32 9.72 -12.51
C LEU A 498 4.40 9.80 -11.28
N VAL A 499 4.53 8.86 -10.35
CA VAL A 499 3.71 8.85 -9.13
C VAL A 499 4.03 10.07 -8.25
N ALA A 500 5.29 10.46 -8.13
CA ALA A 500 5.68 11.68 -7.44
C ALA A 500 5.00 12.92 -8.03
N GLU A 501 4.97 13.05 -9.36
CA GLU A 501 4.24 14.13 -10.04
C GLU A 501 2.73 14.10 -9.72
N LEU A 502 2.09 12.92 -9.72
CA LEU A 502 0.67 12.79 -9.39
C LEU A 502 0.38 13.21 -7.94
N ILE A 503 1.25 12.84 -6.99
CA ILE A 503 1.15 13.27 -5.59
C ILE A 503 1.28 14.79 -5.48
N ILE A 504 2.28 15.39 -6.14
CA ILE A 504 2.51 16.84 -6.13
C ILE A 504 1.30 17.57 -6.71
N ASN A 505 0.79 17.12 -7.86
CA ASN A 505 -0.35 17.75 -8.52
C ASN A 505 -1.63 17.65 -7.66
N CYS A 506 -1.92 16.51 -7.05
CA CYS A 506 -3.03 16.40 -6.12
C CYS A 506 -2.86 17.35 -4.92
N ALA A 507 -1.66 17.41 -4.33
CA ALA A 507 -1.36 18.29 -3.20
C ALA A 507 -1.50 19.79 -3.55
N LEU A 508 -1.15 20.21 -4.78
CA LEU A 508 -1.32 21.59 -5.26
C LEU A 508 -2.79 21.95 -5.52
N HIS A 509 -3.62 20.97 -5.91
CA HIS A 509 -5.05 21.20 -6.14
C HIS A 509 -5.82 21.36 -4.83
N ARG A 510 -5.42 20.69 -3.75
CA ARG A 510 -6.09 20.75 -2.46
C ARG A 510 -5.66 21.98 -1.66
N ARG A 511 -6.55 22.97 -1.58
CA ARG A 511 -6.31 24.22 -0.84
C ARG A 511 -7.02 24.20 0.52
N GLU A 512 -6.73 23.19 1.31
CA GLU A 512 -7.19 23.01 2.67
C GLU A 512 -6.23 22.09 3.42
N SER A 513 -6.31 22.03 4.75
CA SER A 513 -5.71 20.96 5.54
C SER A 513 -6.79 19.98 5.98
N ARG A 514 -6.64 18.69 5.62
CA ARG A 514 -7.60 17.63 5.92
C ARG A 514 -6.88 16.30 6.07
N GLY A 515 -7.10 15.63 7.20
CA GLY A 515 -6.47 14.33 7.46
C GLY A 515 -4.96 14.35 7.24
N LEU A 516 -4.47 13.51 6.35
CA LEU A 516 -3.04 13.36 6.06
C LEU A 516 -2.44 14.48 5.20
N HIS A 517 -3.27 15.33 4.59
CA HIS A 517 -2.79 16.50 3.86
C HIS A 517 -2.81 17.73 4.76
N TYR A 518 -1.64 18.13 5.25
CA TYR A 518 -1.48 19.35 6.03
C TYR A 518 -0.61 20.36 5.28
N THR A 519 -1.13 21.59 5.13
CA THR A 519 -0.41 22.71 4.49
C THR A 519 -0.51 23.98 5.32
N ILE A 520 0.64 24.63 5.52
CA ILE A 520 0.72 25.85 6.36
C ILE A 520 0.01 27.03 5.74
N ASP A 521 -0.18 27.05 4.41
CA ASP A 521 -0.84 28.17 3.69
C ASP A 521 -2.38 28.08 3.78
N TYR A 522 -2.92 26.90 4.05
CA TYR A 522 -4.35 26.63 4.18
C TYR A 522 -4.60 25.69 5.37
N PRO A 523 -4.45 26.19 6.63
CA PRO A 523 -4.49 25.33 7.82
C PRO A 523 -5.89 24.79 8.12
N GLU A 524 -6.94 25.43 7.61
CA GLU A 524 -8.34 25.06 7.89
C GLU A 524 -8.88 24.07 6.85
N SER A 525 -9.83 23.24 7.29
CA SER A 525 -10.59 22.35 6.39
C SER A 525 -11.74 23.11 5.74
N LEU A 526 -11.98 22.91 4.46
CA LEU A 526 -13.14 23.44 3.75
C LEU A 526 -14.43 22.75 4.22
N LYS A 527 -15.55 23.48 4.17
CA LYS A 527 -16.88 22.90 4.50
C LYS A 527 -17.30 21.87 3.47
N GLU A 528 -17.07 22.16 2.19
CA GLU A 528 -17.37 21.24 1.11
C GLU A 528 -16.19 20.26 0.90
N THR A 529 -16.49 18.98 0.95
CA THR A 529 -15.51 17.91 0.76
C THR A 529 -15.56 17.38 -0.67
N LYS A 530 -14.42 17.35 -1.36
CA LYS A 530 -14.31 16.80 -2.72
C LYS A 530 -13.04 15.97 -2.87
N ASP A 531 -13.16 14.87 -3.59
CA ASP A 531 -11.99 14.12 -4.01
C ASP A 531 -11.14 14.94 -4.99
N THR A 532 -9.83 14.84 -4.86
CA THR A 532 -8.91 15.34 -5.87
C THR A 532 -8.75 14.28 -6.95
N VAL A 533 -9.37 14.49 -8.11
CA VAL A 533 -9.34 13.54 -9.22
C VAL A 533 -8.55 14.11 -10.39
N LEU A 534 -7.44 13.46 -10.72
CA LEU A 534 -6.66 13.77 -11.92
C LEU A 534 -7.11 12.89 -13.08
N ARG A 535 -7.09 13.48 -14.28
CA ARG A 535 -7.40 12.79 -15.54
C ARG A 535 -6.23 12.93 -16.50
N PRO A 536 -5.75 11.84 -17.12
CA PRO A 536 -4.75 11.95 -18.14
C PRO A 536 -5.27 12.81 -19.30
N THR A 537 -4.53 13.84 -19.67
CA THR A 537 -4.83 14.60 -20.89
C THR A 537 -4.65 13.65 -22.07
N LYS A 538 -5.64 13.60 -22.99
CA LYS A 538 -5.45 12.88 -24.25
C LYS A 538 -4.25 13.53 -24.94
N SER A 539 -3.06 12.95 -24.82
CA SER A 539 -1.97 13.29 -25.72
C SER A 539 -2.49 13.05 -27.13
N LYS A 540 -2.43 14.06 -28.00
CA LYS A 540 -2.51 13.79 -29.44
C LYS A 540 -1.53 12.65 -29.70
N PRO A 541 -1.92 11.60 -30.45
CA PRO A 541 -1.00 10.54 -30.79
C PRO A 541 0.19 11.22 -31.45
N THR A 542 1.29 11.36 -30.74
CA THR A 542 2.59 11.59 -31.36
C THR A 542 2.82 10.32 -32.14
N ALA A 543 2.77 10.43 -33.46
CA ALA A 543 3.24 9.40 -34.34
C ALA A 543 4.62 8.99 -33.81
N LYS A 544 4.79 7.69 -33.44
CA LYS A 544 5.93 7.08 -32.78
C LYS A 544 5.94 7.21 -31.25
N SER A 545 5.16 6.39 -30.59
CA SER A 545 5.46 5.84 -29.27
C SER A 545 5.47 4.32 -29.38
#